data_b7634112b47c6156787a495795b3a617
#
_entry.id   b7634112b47c6156787a495795b3a617
#
_cell.length_a   1.000
_cell.length_b   1.000
_cell.length_c   1.000
_cell.angle_alpha   90.00
_cell.angle_beta   90.00
_cell.angle_gamma   90.00
#
_symmetry.space_group_name_H-M   'P 1'
#
loop_
_entity.id
_entity.type
_entity.pdbx_description
1 polymer ?
#
loop_
_entity_poly.entity_id
_entity_poly.type
_entity_poly.pdbx_seq_one_letter_code
_entity_poly.pdbx_strand_id
1 'polypeptide(L)'
;MTNSSTENEKFSRRRLLAASGAIGLAGVASASSAANAQGATCAEDTLDKIKNAGVFNLGVREAAPPYGYKDANGKYVGFATDIAMIMYDAINKELGGNIKINYVPVTSQTRIPVLQSGTIDAEAGATVVTRARVKVVDFTLPHFVTATSLLVPDSSPIKVAADLAGKRIGVPQGGLEEALFRNANASNTFSSPVTTRGFPDHAQGATALQTGSLEGYASDEPILYDLANKVKGMRVVPLNMNAFVQALLIRQDSPKFKRLLDLTLADICSSGRWQELYDTYFGPKGANIPLSDVARTLVQLNSWTE
;
A
#
# COMPACT_ATOMS: atom_id res chain seq x y z
N MET A 1 -22.26 54.81 14.78
CA MET A 1 -23.47 55.07 14.02
C MET A 1 -23.72 53.94 13.08
N THR A 2 -24.75 53.26 13.41
CA THR A 2 -25.78 52.48 12.73
C THR A 2 -25.31 51.18 12.11
N ASN A 3 -25.61 50.09 12.74
CA ASN A 3 -26.86 49.31 12.91
C ASN A 3 -27.23 48.48 11.70
N SER A 4 -27.29 47.24 11.92
CA SER A 4 -28.35 46.21 11.93
C SER A 4 -28.50 45.51 10.57
N SER A 5 -28.91 44.27 10.38
CA SER A 5 -29.83 43.44 11.15
C SER A 5 -29.66 41.97 10.75
N THR A 6 -29.87 41.15 11.70
CA THR A 6 -30.19 39.73 11.64
C THR A 6 -31.57 39.48 11.04
N GLU A 7 -31.75 38.52 10.14
CA GLU A 7 -33.05 37.88 9.91
C GLU A 7 -32.96 36.36 10.01
N ASN A 8 -33.61 35.89 11.08
CA ASN A 8 -33.96 34.50 11.33
C ASN A 8 -35.28 34.20 10.59
N GLU A 9 -35.29 33.26 9.67
CA GLU A 9 -36.54 32.65 9.20
C GLU A 9 -36.82 31.34 9.92
N LYS A 10 -37.81 31.40 10.79
CA LYS A 10 -38.47 30.29 11.46
C LYS A 10 -39.43 29.60 10.50
N PHE A 11 -39.20 28.31 10.18
CA PHE A 11 -40.25 27.50 9.58
C PHE A 11 -41.34 27.14 10.59
N SER A 12 -42.54 27.71 10.33
CA SER A 12 -43.75 27.46 11.09
C SER A 12 -44.47 26.22 10.59
N ARG A 13 -44.66 25.26 11.50
CA ARG A 13 -45.65 24.17 11.36
C ARG A 13 -47.02 24.71 11.64
N ARG A 14 -47.96 24.54 10.72
CA ARG A 14 -49.41 24.31 10.95
C ARG A 14 -50.25 24.68 9.72
N ARG A 15 -50.83 23.69 9.09
CA ARG A 15 -52.30 23.60 8.92
C ARG A 15 -52.66 22.34 8.14
N LEU A 16 -53.13 21.37 8.91
CA LEU A 16 -54.03 20.32 8.48
C LEU A 16 -55.45 20.82 8.78
N LEU A 17 -56.38 20.65 7.89
CA LEU A 17 -57.66 20.02 8.17
C LEU A 17 -58.68 20.21 7.03
N ALA A 18 -59.16 19.07 6.56
CA ALA A 18 -60.55 18.72 6.24
C ALA A 18 -61.14 19.15 4.88
N ALA A 19 -61.41 18.16 4.07
CA ALA A 19 -62.70 18.01 3.40
C ALA A 19 -63.01 16.53 3.16
N SER A 20 -64.10 16.08 3.78
CA SER A 20 -64.72 14.77 3.63
C SER A 20 -65.52 14.72 2.35
N GLY A 21 -65.49 13.57 1.64
CA GLY A 21 -66.36 13.32 0.50
C GLY A 21 -66.35 11.82 0.11
N ALA A 22 -67.51 11.22 0.08
CA ALA A 22 -67.85 9.84 0.23
C ALA A 22 -67.76 8.98 -1.04
N ILE A 23 -67.60 7.67 -0.83
CA ILE A 23 -68.17 6.49 -1.50
C ILE A 23 -67.66 6.13 -2.90
N GLY A 24 -67.09 4.94 -2.99
CA GLY A 24 -66.87 4.17 -4.19
C GLY A 24 -66.15 2.86 -3.88
N LEU A 25 -66.95 1.80 -3.53
CA LEU A 25 -66.40 0.42 -3.48
C LEU A 25 -66.04 -0.02 -4.93
N ALA A 26 -64.80 -0.15 -5.23
CA ALA A 26 -64.31 -0.97 -6.34
C ALA A 26 -63.13 -1.78 -5.80
N GLY A 27 -63.30 -3.07 -5.79
CA GLY A 27 -62.27 -4.03 -5.37
C GLY A 27 -61.03 -3.90 -6.26
N VAL A 28 -59.96 -3.49 -5.61
CA VAL A 28 -58.62 -3.54 -6.19
C VAL A 28 -57.89 -4.72 -5.57
N ALA A 29 -57.72 -5.76 -6.37
CA ALA A 29 -56.83 -6.87 -6.03
C ALA A 29 -55.44 -6.28 -5.72
N SER A 30 -55.05 -6.41 -4.47
CA SER A 30 -53.68 -6.06 -4.01
C SER A 30 -52.71 -7.05 -4.64
N ALA A 31 -52.20 -6.72 -5.83
CA ALA A 31 -50.99 -7.32 -6.30
C ALA A 31 -49.85 -6.91 -5.33
N SER A 32 -49.56 -7.78 -4.39
CA SER A 32 -48.36 -7.69 -3.59
C SER A 32 -47.16 -7.78 -4.55
N SER A 33 -46.66 -6.63 -4.96
CA SER A 33 -45.32 -6.54 -5.55
C SER A 33 -44.36 -6.99 -4.48
N ALA A 34 -44.04 -8.31 -4.48
CA ALA A 34 -42.85 -8.79 -3.84
C ALA A 34 -41.69 -8.02 -4.51
N ALA A 35 -41.28 -6.91 -3.86
CA ALA A 35 -40.01 -6.30 -4.18
C ALA A 35 -38.98 -7.43 -4.01
N ASN A 36 -38.50 -7.96 -5.13
CA ASN A 36 -37.28 -8.75 -5.15
C ASN A 36 -36.20 -7.86 -4.51
N ALA A 37 -35.98 -8.03 -3.22
CA ALA A 37 -34.70 -7.71 -2.62
C ALA A 37 -33.70 -8.62 -3.34
N GLN A 38 -33.19 -8.15 -4.48
CA GLN A 38 -31.96 -8.68 -5.03
C GLN A 38 -30.94 -8.50 -3.91
N GLY A 39 -30.72 -9.59 -3.14
CA GLY A 39 -29.70 -9.66 -2.15
C GLY A 39 -28.43 -9.21 -2.85
N ALA A 40 -27.82 -8.14 -2.35
CA ALA A 40 -26.49 -7.78 -2.77
C ALA A 40 -25.67 -9.07 -2.61
N THR A 41 -25.26 -9.67 -3.72
CA THR A 41 -24.35 -10.81 -3.71
C THR A 41 -23.09 -10.28 -3.07
N CYS A 42 -22.84 -10.62 -1.79
CA CYS A 42 -21.58 -10.32 -1.15
C CYS A 42 -20.48 -10.82 -2.08
N ALA A 43 -19.50 -9.96 -2.37
CA ALA A 43 -18.34 -10.38 -3.14
C ALA A 43 -17.74 -11.63 -2.50
N GLU A 44 -17.32 -12.61 -3.32
CA GLU A 44 -16.70 -13.84 -2.82
C GLU A 44 -15.42 -13.48 -2.04
N ASP A 45 -15.32 -13.95 -0.79
CA ASP A 45 -14.11 -13.79 0.01
C ASP A 45 -12.91 -14.43 -0.70
N THR A 46 -11.77 -13.76 -0.69
CA THR A 46 -10.56 -14.25 -1.37
C THR A 46 -10.14 -15.65 -0.87
N LEU A 47 -10.36 -15.98 0.41
CA LEU A 47 -10.05 -17.31 0.93
C LEU A 47 -10.94 -18.40 0.29
N ASP A 48 -12.24 -18.12 0.11
CA ASP A 48 -13.16 -19.01 -0.57
C ASP A 48 -12.81 -19.17 -2.06
N LYS A 49 -12.45 -18.07 -2.73
CA LYS A 49 -11.92 -18.10 -4.12
C LYS A 49 -10.70 -19.00 -4.25
N ILE A 50 -9.70 -18.86 -3.37
CA ILE A 50 -8.49 -19.67 -3.38
C ILE A 50 -8.84 -21.16 -3.17
N LYS A 51 -9.74 -21.45 -2.23
CA LYS A 51 -10.22 -22.81 -1.98
C LYS A 51 -10.87 -23.44 -3.22
N ASN A 52 -11.74 -22.71 -3.88
CA ASN A 52 -12.46 -23.19 -5.06
C ASN A 52 -11.53 -23.37 -6.29
N ALA A 53 -10.56 -22.47 -6.45
CA ALA A 53 -9.59 -22.51 -7.54
C ALA A 53 -8.43 -23.51 -7.30
N GLY A 54 -8.15 -23.90 -6.04
CA GLY A 54 -6.98 -24.71 -5.67
C GLY A 54 -5.65 -24.01 -5.91
N VAL A 55 -5.65 -22.67 -6.07
CA VAL A 55 -4.44 -21.88 -6.36
C VAL A 55 -4.48 -20.53 -5.65
N PHE A 56 -3.35 -20.15 -5.07
CA PHE A 56 -3.08 -18.82 -4.55
C PHE A 56 -2.19 -18.05 -5.53
N ASN A 57 -2.70 -16.97 -6.09
CA ASN A 57 -1.97 -16.12 -7.03
C ASN A 57 -1.30 -14.96 -6.28
N LEU A 58 0.00 -15.05 -6.08
CA LEU A 58 0.78 -14.05 -5.37
C LEU A 58 1.44 -13.07 -6.35
N GLY A 59 1.06 -11.80 -6.28
CA GLY A 59 1.76 -10.71 -6.96
C GLY A 59 3.14 -10.49 -6.31
N VAL A 60 4.20 -10.56 -7.10
CA VAL A 60 5.59 -10.47 -6.62
C VAL A 60 6.39 -9.42 -7.37
N ARG A 61 7.38 -8.85 -6.70
CA ARG A 61 8.32 -7.91 -7.31
C ARG A 61 9.55 -8.66 -7.83
N GLU A 62 10.04 -8.24 -9.01
CA GLU A 62 11.25 -8.81 -9.60
C GLU A 62 12.51 -7.98 -9.34
N ALA A 63 12.36 -6.69 -9.02
CA ALA A 63 13.46 -5.75 -8.94
C ALA A 63 13.26 -4.66 -7.86
N ALA A 64 12.84 -5.05 -6.64
CA ALA A 64 12.70 -4.16 -5.49
C ALA A 64 13.35 -4.73 -4.21
N PRO A 65 14.67 -5.09 -4.26
CA PRO A 65 15.37 -5.50 -3.05
C PRO A 65 15.42 -4.35 -2.04
N PRO A 66 15.37 -4.66 -0.73
CA PRO A 66 15.37 -5.98 -0.11
C PRO A 66 13.96 -6.58 0.11
N TYR A 67 12.88 -5.93 -0.36
CA TYR A 67 11.50 -6.36 -0.09
C TYR A 67 11.01 -7.50 -0.95
N GLY A 68 11.31 -7.48 -2.27
CA GLY A 68 10.91 -8.53 -3.21
C GLY A 68 11.72 -8.43 -4.51
N TYR A 69 12.35 -9.52 -4.89
CA TYR A 69 13.20 -9.57 -6.10
C TYR A 69 13.47 -11.01 -6.53
N LYS A 70 13.98 -11.19 -7.73
CA LYS A 70 14.57 -12.47 -8.16
C LYS A 70 16.04 -12.56 -7.75
N ASP A 71 16.40 -13.64 -7.09
CA ASP A 71 17.81 -13.97 -6.80
C ASP A 71 18.56 -14.46 -8.07
N ALA A 72 19.84 -14.76 -7.91
CA ALA A 72 20.68 -15.27 -9.01
C ALA A 72 20.20 -16.62 -9.60
N ASN A 73 19.40 -17.37 -8.87
CA ASN A 73 18.81 -18.64 -9.29
C ASN A 73 17.41 -18.47 -9.91
N GLY A 74 16.92 -17.23 -10.02
CA GLY A 74 15.59 -16.92 -10.52
C GLY A 74 14.46 -17.16 -9.53
N LYS A 75 14.76 -17.42 -8.25
CA LYS A 75 13.78 -17.58 -7.17
C LYS A 75 13.30 -16.22 -6.68
N TYR A 76 12.01 -16.09 -6.44
CA TYR A 76 11.46 -14.92 -5.75
C TYR A 76 11.80 -14.97 -4.27
N VAL A 77 12.46 -13.94 -3.79
CA VAL A 77 12.94 -13.79 -2.41
C VAL A 77 12.75 -12.34 -1.97
N GLY A 78 12.94 -12.08 -0.68
CA GLY A 78 12.85 -10.73 -0.10
C GLY A 78 11.98 -10.70 1.14
N PHE A 79 12.13 -9.69 1.94
CA PHE A 79 11.46 -9.57 3.24
C PHE A 79 9.93 -9.72 3.14
N ALA A 80 9.28 -8.96 2.26
CA ALA A 80 7.83 -9.05 2.06
C ALA A 80 7.43 -10.36 1.36
N THR A 81 8.27 -10.85 0.45
CA THR A 81 8.03 -12.14 -0.22
C THR A 81 8.07 -13.29 0.77
N ASP A 82 9.04 -13.34 1.68
CA ASP A 82 9.17 -14.41 2.67
C ASP A 82 8.07 -14.34 3.73
N ILE A 83 7.62 -13.16 4.14
CA ILE A 83 6.40 -12.99 4.95
C ILE A 83 5.19 -13.59 4.22
N ALA A 84 5.02 -13.28 2.93
CA ALA A 84 3.90 -13.83 2.15
C ALA A 84 4.01 -15.34 1.96
N MET A 85 5.20 -15.92 1.94
CA MET A 85 5.39 -17.38 1.91
C MET A 85 4.95 -18.05 3.22
N ILE A 86 5.23 -17.45 4.38
CA ILE A 86 4.70 -17.93 5.66
C ILE A 86 3.16 -17.83 5.68
N MET A 87 2.61 -16.74 5.14
CA MET A 87 1.16 -16.59 4.99
C MET A 87 0.57 -17.63 4.02
N TYR A 88 1.26 -17.96 2.93
CA TYR A 88 0.85 -19.05 2.04
C TYR A 88 0.80 -20.40 2.77
N ASP A 89 1.77 -20.71 3.62
CA ASP A 89 1.75 -21.94 4.41
C ASP A 89 0.54 -21.98 5.34
N ALA A 90 0.17 -20.86 5.95
CA ALA A 90 -1.03 -20.73 6.77
C ALA A 90 -2.32 -20.91 5.93
N ILE A 91 -2.41 -20.28 4.75
CA ILE A 91 -3.54 -20.45 3.80
C ILE A 91 -3.66 -21.94 3.41
N ASN A 92 -2.55 -22.55 3.01
CA ASN A 92 -2.52 -23.93 2.58
C ASN A 92 -2.99 -24.89 3.70
N LYS A 93 -2.53 -24.66 4.93
CA LYS A 93 -2.95 -25.40 6.11
C LYS A 93 -4.45 -25.24 6.39
N GLU A 94 -4.95 -24.02 6.40
CA GLU A 94 -6.37 -23.69 6.63
C GLU A 94 -7.29 -24.35 5.60
N LEU A 95 -6.84 -24.47 4.35
CA LEU A 95 -7.61 -25.00 3.23
C LEU A 95 -7.37 -26.50 2.94
N GLY A 96 -6.65 -27.22 3.81
CA GLY A 96 -6.50 -28.67 3.73
C GLY A 96 -5.27 -29.18 2.98
N GLY A 97 -4.27 -28.33 2.71
CA GLY A 97 -2.92 -28.74 2.31
C GLY A 97 -2.70 -28.97 0.80
N ASN A 98 -3.63 -28.56 -0.08
CA ASN A 98 -3.55 -28.83 -1.53
C ASN A 98 -3.56 -27.58 -2.42
N ILE A 99 -3.28 -26.42 -1.86
CA ILE A 99 -3.27 -25.15 -2.61
C ILE A 99 -1.92 -24.98 -3.31
N LYS A 100 -1.97 -24.76 -4.61
CA LYS A 100 -0.76 -24.41 -5.38
C LYS A 100 -0.49 -22.91 -5.27
N ILE A 101 0.78 -22.51 -5.30
CA ILE A 101 1.15 -21.10 -5.44
C ILE A 101 1.49 -20.79 -6.89
N ASN A 102 1.01 -19.66 -7.37
CA ASN A 102 1.35 -19.07 -8.67
C ASN A 102 1.91 -17.67 -8.47
N TYR A 103 3.10 -17.40 -8.98
CA TYR A 103 3.74 -16.10 -8.90
C TYR A 103 3.41 -15.26 -10.13
N VAL A 104 2.90 -14.05 -9.92
CA VAL A 104 2.55 -13.10 -10.97
C VAL A 104 3.42 -11.85 -10.80
N PRO A 105 4.36 -11.58 -11.71
CA PRO A 105 5.19 -10.38 -11.64
C PRO A 105 4.36 -9.10 -11.73
N VAL A 106 4.62 -8.16 -10.81
CA VAL A 106 3.97 -6.84 -10.79
C VAL A 106 4.98 -5.71 -10.55
N THR A 107 4.63 -4.54 -11.04
CA THR A 107 5.37 -3.29 -10.81
C THR A 107 4.61 -2.40 -9.83
N SER A 108 5.21 -1.28 -9.41
CA SER A 108 4.50 -0.28 -8.60
C SER A 108 3.26 0.27 -9.31
N GLN A 109 3.26 0.33 -10.64
CA GLN A 109 2.16 0.82 -11.45
C GLN A 109 1.05 -0.22 -11.63
N THR A 110 1.41 -1.50 -11.81
CA THR A 110 0.44 -2.54 -12.20
C THR A 110 -0.19 -3.29 -11.02
N ARG A 111 0.43 -3.32 -9.83
CA ARG A 111 -0.02 -4.14 -8.68
C ARG A 111 -1.47 -3.89 -8.27
N ILE A 112 -1.93 -2.63 -8.23
CA ILE A 112 -3.32 -2.32 -7.82
C ILE A 112 -4.33 -2.74 -8.89
N PRO A 113 -4.20 -2.35 -10.17
CA PRO A 113 -5.11 -2.85 -11.22
C PRO A 113 -5.16 -4.37 -11.33
N VAL A 114 -4.01 -5.05 -11.21
CA VAL A 114 -3.92 -6.52 -11.30
C VAL A 114 -4.59 -7.19 -10.09
N LEU A 115 -4.51 -6.60 -8.88
CA LEU A 115 -5.23 -7.06 -7.70
C LEU A 115 -6.76 -6.85 -7.85
N GLN A 116 -7.18 -5.67 -8.31
CA GLN A 116 -8.60 -5.33 -8.49
C GLN A 116 -9.27 -6.21 -9.55
N SER A 117 -8.56 -6.59 -10.61
CA SER A 117 -9.06 -7.53 -11.62
C SER A 117 -9.20 -8.97 -11.11
N GLY A 118 -8.69 -9.28 -9.91
CA GLY A 118 -8.67 -10.62 -9.35
C GLY A 118 -7.63 -11.56 -9.97
N THR A 119 -6.71 -11.04 -10.79
CA THR A 119 -5.60 -11.81 -11.37
C THR A 119 -4.63 -12.27 -10.29
N ILE A 120 -4.43 -11.47 -9.25
CA ILE A 120 -3.72 -11.84 -8.02
C ILE A 120 -4.65 -11.78 -6.82
N ASP A 121 -4.34 -12.52 -5.78
CA ASP A 121 -5.08 -12.61 -4.53
C ASP A 121 -4.48 -11.72 -3.43
N ALA A 122 -3.16 -11.59 -3.46
CA ALA A 122 -2.39 -10.66 -2.63
C ALA A 122 -1.15 -10.17 -3.38
N GLU A 123 -0.55 -9.05 -2.93
CA GLU A 123 0.74 -8.56 -3.44
C GLU A 123 1.74 -8.42 -2.30
N ALA A 124 2.92 -9.01 -2.50
CA ALA A 124 4.06 -8.93 -1.60
C ALA A 124 5.16 -8.04 -2.17
N GLY A 125 5.30 -6.84 -1.62
CA GLY A 125 6.32 -5.88 -2.06
C GLY A 125 6.43 -4.67 -1.14
N ALA A 126 7.07 -3.63 -1.62
CA ALA A 126 7.23 -2.36 -0.91
C ALA A 126 5.96 -1.49 -1.08
N THR A 127 4.81 -1.92 -0.57
CA THR A 127 3.57 -1.18 -0.76
C THR A 127 3.16 -0.40 0.48
N VAL A 128 3.30 0.91 0.38
CA VAL A 128 2.91 1.86 1.43
C VAL A 128 1.39 2.00 1.50
N VAL A 129 0.85 1.95 2.72
CA VAL A 129 -0.56 2.22 3.01
C VAL A 129 -0.83 3.72 2.87
N THR A 130 -1.82 4.09 2.06
CA THR A 130 -2.23 5.49 1.88
C THR A 130 -3.74 5.64 1.86
N ARG A 131 -4.24 6.84 2.22
CA ARG A 131 -5.68 7.16 2.16
C ARG A 131 -6.30 6.98 0.77
N ALA A 132 -5.52 7.17 -0.29
CA ALA A 132 -5.99 6.96 -1.66
C ALA A 132 -6.15 5.47 -1.98
N ARG A 133 -5.16 4.65 -1.56
CA ARG A 133 -5.14 3.21 -1.83
C ARG A 133 -6.21 2.44 -1.06
N VAL A 134 -6.44 2.77 0.23
CA VAL A 134 -7.48 2.10 1.04
C VAL A 134 -8.92 2.35 0.55
N LYS A 135 -9.13 3.28 -0.37
CA LYS A 135 -10.44 3.46 -1.02
C LYS A 135 -10.74 2.40 -2.09
N VAL A 136 -9.71 1.72 -2.57
CA VAL A 136 -9.82 0.83 -3.75
C VAL A 136 -9.22 -0.56 -3.54
N VAL A 137 -8.46 -0.76 -2.48
CA VAL A 137 -7.88 -2.04 -2.02
C VAL A 137 -7.88 -2.08 -0.50
N ASP A 138 -7.64 -3.26 0.08
CA ASP A 138 -7.38 -3.42 1.51
C ASP A 138 -5.92 -3.85 1.75
N PHE A 139 -5.54 -3.92 3.01
CA PHE A 139 -4.19 -4.22 3.47
C PHE A 139 -4.23 -5.16 4.67
N THR A 140 -3.20 -5.98 4.82
CA THR A 140 -2.92 -6.68 6.07
C THR A 140 -2.53 -5.70 7.17
N LEU A 141 -2.31 -6.18 8.39
CA LEU A 141 -1.52 -5.44 9.38
C LEU A 141 -0.19 -5.01 8.76
N PRO A 142 0.35 -3.84 9.13
CA PRO A 142 1.63 -3.37 8.63
C PRO A 142 2.77 -4.29 9.07
N HIS A 143 3.62 -4.68 8.14
CA HIS A 143 4.79 -5.51 8.41
C HIS A 143 6.11 -4.72 8.48
N PHE A 144 6.13 -3.47 8.04
CA PHE A 144 7.33 -2.62 8.02
C PHE A 144 7.01 -1.14 8.16
N VAL A 145 7.99 -0.36 8.59
CA VAL A 145 7.95 1.11 8.59
C VAL A 145 9.09 1.62 7.73
N THR A 146 8.81 2.56 6.85
CA THR A 146 9.77 3.17 5.94
C THR A 146 9.57 4.70 5.86
N ALA A 147 10.51 5.37 5.22
CA ALA A 147 10.41 6.79 4.86
C ALA A 147 10.86 6.97 3.41
N THR A 148 10.42 8.04 2.76
CA THR A 148 10.99 8.47 1.49
C THR A 148 12.32 9.15 1.75
N SER A 149 13.38 8.64 1.11
CA SER A 149 14.73 9.19 1.11
C SER A 149 15.18 9.48 -0.31
N LEU A 150 16.38 10.00 -0.49
CA LEU A 150 16.94 10.38 -1.77
C LEU A 150 18.31 9.73 -1.97
N LEU A 151 18.51 9.06 -3.09
CA LEU A 151 19.83 8.64 -3.56
C LEU A 151 20.45 9.78 -4.38
N VAL A 152 21.66 10.17 -4.04
CA VAL A 152 22.41 11.23 -4.73
C VAL A 152 23.87 10.83 -4.92
N PRO A 153 24.61 11.41 -5.90
CA PRO A 153 26.06 11.29 -5.94
C PRO A 153 26.72 11.80 -4.65
N ASP A 154 27.84 11.24 -4.25
CA ASP A 154 28.60 11.67 -3.07
C ASP A 154 28.98 13.15 -3.14
N SER A 155 29.26 13.65 -4.35
CA SER A 155 29.59 15.06 -4.64
C SER A 155 28.37 15.99 -4.62
N SER A 156 27.14 15.47 -4.51
CA SER A 156 25.93 16.29 -4.55
C SER A 156 25.84 17.26 -3.38
N PRO A 157 25.45 18.53 -3.62
CA PRO A 157 25.21 19.50 -2.54
C PRO A 157 23.93 19.24 -1.75
N ILE A 158 23.05 18.34 -2.24
CA ILE A 158 21.74 18.04 -1.60
C ILE A 158 21.98 17.34 -0.27
N LYS A 159 21.46 17.92 0.82
CA LYS A 159 21.57 17.40 2.19
C LYS A 159 20.21 17.29 2.89
N VAL A 160 19.24 18.11 2.51
CA VAL A 160 17.91 18.19 3.12
C VAL A 160 16.83 18.37 2.03
N ALA A 161 15.58 18.18 2.38
CA ALA A 161 14.45 18.31 1.45
C ALA A 161 14.37 19.71 0.79
N ALA A 162 14.76 20.78 1.49
CA ALA A 162 14.74 22.14 0.93
C ALA A 162 15.68 22.30 -0.30
N ASP A 163 16.75 21.53 -0.37
CA ASP A 163 17.72 21.58 -1.47
C ASP A 163 17.17 20.99 -2.79
N LEU A 164 15.98 20.41 -2.75
CA LEU A 164 15.30 19.83 -3.92
C LEU A 164 14.65 20.89 -4.83
N ALA A 165 14.57 22.14 -4.39
CA ALA A 165 13.97 23.23 -5.16
C ALA A 165 14.59 23.33 -6.57
N GLY A 166 13.76 23.22 -7.61
CA GLY A 166 14.17 23.29 -9.03
C GLY A 166 14.94 22.07 -9.55
N LYS A 167 15.11 21.00 -8.75
CA LYS A 167 15.87 19.80 -9.13
C LYS A 167 15.04 18.81 -9.97
N ARG A 168 15.76 18.00 -10.76
CA ARG A 168 15.21 16.87 -11.51
C ARG A 168 15.39 15.60 -10.70
N ILE A 169 14.27 15.03 -10.23
CA ILE A 169 14.26 13.88 -9.34
C ILE A 169 13.59 12.70 -10.04
N GLY A 170 14.29 11.57 -10.11
CA GLY A 170 13.72 10.29 -10.53
C GLY A 170 12.87 9.70 -9.43
N VAL A 171 11.78 9.00 -9.80
CA VAL A 171 10.88 8.32 -8.88
C VAL A 171 10.40 6.99 -9.48
N PRO A 172 9.99 6.00 -8.69
CA PRO A 172 9.32 4.81 -9.23
C PRO A 172 7.98 5.21 -9.88
N GLN A 173 7.72 4.79 -11.10
CA GLN A 173 6.46 5.03 -11.79
C GLN A 173 5.31 4.34 -11.04
N GLY A 174 4.25 5.10 -10.68
CA GLY A 174 3.15 4.64 -9.83
C GLY A 174 3.55 4.46 -8.35
N GLY A 175 4.72 4.97 -7.96
CA GLY A 175 5.18 5.05 -6.57
C GLY A 175 4.45 6.12 -5.77
N LEU A 176 4.69 6.12 -4.46
CA LEU A 176 4.18 7.16 -3.56
C LEU A 176 4.82 8.51 -3.86
N GLU A 177 6.07 8.51 -4.28
CA GLU A 177 6.92 9.67 -4.50
C GLU A 177 6.37 10.61 -5.58
N GLU A 178 5.72 10.07 -6.62
CA GLU A 178 5.05 10.89 -7.63
C GLU A 178 3.97 11.78 -7.01
N ALA A 179 3.14 11.21 -6.14
CA ALA A 179 2.10 11.96 -5.44
C ALA A 179 2.70 12.92 -4.40
N LEU A 180 3.76 12.50 -3.71
CA LEU A 180 4.44 13.30 -2.70
C LEU A 180 4.97 14.61 -3.32
N PHE A 181 5.75 14.52 -4.39
CA PHE A 181 6.32 15.70 -5.05
C PHE A 181 5.26 16.55 -5.76
N ARG A 182 4.27 15.92 -6.39
CA ARG A 182 3.14 16.66 -6.97
C ARG A 182 2.40 17.50 -5.91
N ASN A 183 2.12 16.94 -4.75
CA ASN A 183 1.43 17.64 -3.67
C ASN A 183 2.32 18.72 -3.04
N ALA A 184 3.62 18.45 -2.86
CA ALA A 184 4.58 19.42 -2.36
C ALA A 184 4.72 20.63 -3.30
N ASN A 185 4.76 20.39 -4.62
CA ASN A 185 4.75 21.47 -5.62
C ASN A 185 3.44 22.27 -5.58
N ALA A 186 2.28 21.60 -5.48
CA ALA A 186 0.97 22.26 -5.40
C ALA A 186 0.81 23.12 -4.13
N SER A 187 1.47 22.72 -3.04
CA SER A 187 1.47 23.45 -1.75
C SER A 187 2.59 24.47 -1.63
N ASN A 188 3.37 24.72 -2.70
CA ASN A 188 4.54 25.60 -2.70
C ASN A 188 5.53 25.27 -1.56
N THR A 189 5.71 23.98 -1.25
CA THR A 189 6.65 23.52 -0.22
C THR A 189 8.10 23.87 -0.57
N PHE A 190 8.43 23.89 -1.86
CA PHE A 190 9.73 24.26 -2.38
C PHE A 190 9.71 25.67 -2.99
N SER A 191 10.82 26.40 -2.88
CA SER A 191 10.98 27.73 -3.47
C SER A 191 10.90 27.73 -5.01
N SER A 192 11.15 26.58 -5.63
CA SER A 192 10.94 26.31 -7.07
C SER A 192 10.43 24.88 -7.22
N PRO A 193 9.52 24.59 -8.17
CA PRO A 193 8.97 23.26 -8.34
C PRO A 193 10.04 22.20 -8.61
N VAL A 194 9.89 21.04 -7.98
CA VAL A 194 10.67 19.84 -8.29
C VAL A 194 10.12 19.21 -9.56
N THR A 195 11.00 18.91 -10.53
CA THR A 195 10.63 18.17 -11.74
C THR A 195 10.82 16.68 -11.49
N THR A 196 9.76 15.87 -11.63
CA THR A 196 9.83 14.42 -11.43
C THR A 196 9.84 13.67 -12.76
N ARG A 197 10.60 12.55 -12.80
CA ARG A 197 10.58 11.57 -13.90
C ARG A 197 10.36 10.18 -13.35
N GLY A 198 9.28 9.50 -13.81
CA GLY A 198 8.97 8.13 -13.44
C GLY A 198 9.86 7.11 -14.16
N PHE A 199 10.25 6.04 -13.44
CA PHE A 199 11.00 4.90 -13.95
C PHE A 199 10.26 3.59 -13.62
N PRO A 200 10.22 2.62 -14.56
CA PRO A 200 9.52 1.35 -14.33
C PRO A 200 10.21 0.48 -13.27
N ASP A 201 11.52 0.60 -13.12
CA ASP A 201 12.32 -0.08 -12.10
C ASP A 201 13.40 0.84 -11.50
N HIS A 202 13.93 0.41 -10.34
CA HIS A 202 14.89 1.20 -9.58
C HIS A 202 16.28 1.25 -10.25
N ALA A 203 16.67 0.21 -10.99
CA ALA A 203 17.97 0.16 -11.66
C ALA A 203 18.08 1.19 -12.78
N GLN A 204 16.99 1.38 -13.55
CA GLN A 204 16.94 2.43 -14.57
C GLN A 204 17.00 3.83 -13.96
N GLY A 205 16.32 4.03 -12.80
CA GLY A 205 16.42 5.30 -12.05
C GLY A 205 17.83 5.57 -11.55
N ALA A 206 18.51 4.58 -11.01
CA ALA A 206 19.90 4.68 -10.58
C ALA A 206 20.86 4.96 -11.76
N THR A 207 20.66 4.31 -12.91
CA THR A 207 21.42 4.56 -14.12
C THR A 207 21.25 6.00 -14.62
N ALA A 208 20.02 6.52 -14.63
CA ALA A 208 19.75 7.90 -15.02
C ALA A 208 20.41 8.92 -14.07
N LEU A 209 20.51 8.57 -12.78
CA LEU A 209 21.25 9.38 -11.80
C LEU A 209 22.76 9.33 -12.07
N GLN A 210 23.35 8.15 -12.33
CA GLN A 210 24.77 7.99 -12.64
C GLN A 210 25.21 8.77 -13.91
N THR A 211 24.32 8.83 -14.91
CA THR A 211 24.59 9.55 -16.16
C THR A 211 24.35 11.06 -16.06
N GLY A 212 23.99 11.60 -14.90
CA GLY A 212 23.72 13.01 -14.67
C GLY A 212 22.41 13.53 -15.28
N SER A 213 21.54 12.63 -15.76
CA SER A 213 20.21 13.01 -16.26
C SER A 213 19.28 13.46 -15.14
N LEU A 214 19.59 13.11 -13.89
CA LEU A 214 18.90 13.47 -12.66
C LEU A 214 19.89 14.03 -11.65
N GLU A 215 19.39 14.82 -10.70
CA GLU A 215 20.16 15.26 -9.53
C GLU A 215 19.90 14.39 -8.29
N GLY A 216 18.84 13.58 -8.31
CA GLY A 216 18.53 12.62 -7.25
C GLY A 216 17.53 11.58 -7.73
N TYR A 217 17.45 10.45 -6.99
CA TYR A 217 16.43 9.42 -7.18
C TYR A 217 15.76 9.15 -5.84
N ALA A 218 14.46 9.40 -5.75
CA ALA A 218 13.68 9.24 -4.51
C ALA A 218 12.93 7.90 -4.49
N SER A 219 13.00 7.20 -3.38
CA SER A 219 12.24 5.95 -3.13
C SER A 219 12.22 5.64 -1.64
N ASP A 220 11.69 4.45 -1.30
CA ASP A 220 11.80 3.88 0.04
C ASP A 220 13.25 3.75 0.46
N GLU A 221 13.56 4.18 1.66
CA GLU A 221 14.92 4.24 2.19
C GLU A 221 15.70 2.91 2.07
N PRO A 222 15.16 1.74 2.43
CA PRO A 222 15.86 0.47 2.27
C PRO A 222 16.25 0.12 0.83
N ILE A 223 15.42 0.48 -0.14
CA ILE A 223 15.74 0.27 -1.56
C ILE A 223 16.94 1.14 -1.96
N LEU A 224 16.98 2.37 -1.46
CA LEU A 224 18.08 3.29 -1.78
C LEU A 224 19.41 2.88 -1.13
N TYR A 225 19.39 2.30 0.08
CA TYR A 225 20.58 1.72 0.69
C TYR A 225 21.09 0.50 -0.10
N ASP A 226 20.20 -0.38 -0.54
CA ASP A 226 20.57 -1.50 -1.43
C ASP A 226 21.20 -1.00 -2.74
N LEU A 227 20.63 0.04 -3.35
CA LEU A 227 21.20 0.66 -4.55
C LEU A 227 22.57 1.30 -4.28
N ALA A 228 22.72 2.06 -3.17
CA ALA A 228 23.98 2.70 -2.80
C ALA A 228 25.10 1.68 -2.56
N ASN A 229 24.77 0.52 -1.98
CA ASN A 229 25.73 -0.57 -1.78
C ASN A 229 26.21 -1.18 -3.10
N LYS A 230 25.37 -1.19 -4.15
CA LYS A 230 25.69 -1.73 -5.47
C LYS A 230 26.34 -0.72 -6.40
N VAL A 231 26.08 0.55 -6.20
CA VAL A 231 26.51 1.65 -7.08
C VAL A 231 27.48 2.56 -6.33
N LYS A 232 28.77 2.42 -6.63
CA LYS A 232 29.83 3.25 -6.00
C LYS A 232 29.62 4.74 -6.25
N GLY A 233 30.00 5.57 -5.27
CA GLY A 233 29.95 7.03 -5.40
C GLY A 233 28.56 7.62 -5.19
N MET A 234 27.65 6.86 -4.54
CA MET A 234 26.30 7.28 -4.19
C MET A 234 26.06 7.20 -2.68
N ARG A 235 25.26 8.13 -2.17
CA ARG A 235 24.84 8.15 -0.78
C ARG A 235 23.34 8.39 -0.67
N VAL A 236 22.75 7.92 0.44
CA VAL A 236 21.35 8.16 0.78
C VAL A 236 21.25 9.42 1.64
N VAL A 237 20.28 10.27 1.31
CA VAL A 237 19.92 11.48 2.07
C VAL A 237 18.51 11.29 2.62
N PRO A 238 18.33 11.20 3.95
CA PRO A 238 17.01 11.20 4.56
C PRO A 238 16.30 12.52 4.31
N LEU A 239 15.09 12.47 3.75
CA LEU A 239 14.31 13.69 3.49
C LEU A 239 13.49 14.14 4.69
N ASN A 240 13.25 13.27 5.65
CA ASN A 240 12.44 13.52 6.86
C ASN A 240 11.06 14.14 6.58
N MET A 241 10.50 13.85 5.42
CA MET A 241 9.21 14.40 5.02
C MET A 241 8.05 13.64 5.66
N ASN A 242 8.13 12.31 5.68
CA ASN A 242 7.08 11.45 6.22
C ASN A 242 7.65 10.07 6.58
N ALA A 243 7.01 9.42 7.56
CA ALA A 243 7.16 7.99 7.81
C ALA A 243 5.89 7.26 7.35
N PHE A 244 6.04 6.08 6.81
CA PHE A 244 4.94 5.30 6.25
C PHE A 244 5.01 3.85 6.74
N VAL A 245 3.85 3.21 6.84
CA VAL A 245 3.77 1.77 7.05
C VAL A 245 3.59 1.05 5.71
N GLN A 246 4.23 -0.11 5.60
CA GLN A 246 4.05 -1.03 4.47
C GLN A 246 3.28 -2.26 4.92
N ALA A 247 2.40 -2.73 4.06
CA ALA A 247 1.58 -3.92 4.27
C ALA A 247 1.38 -4.68 2.96
N LEU A 248 1.00 -5.95 3.03
CA LEU A 248 0.60 -6.67 1.82
C LEU A 248 -0.73 -6.11 1.33
N LEU A 249 -0.83 -5.93 0.00
CA LEU A 249 -2.10 -5.58 -0.65
C LEU A 249 -3.00 -6.80 -0.76
N ILE A 250 -4.27 -6.62 -0.43
CA ILE A 250 -5.33 -7.61 -0.60
C ILE A 250 -6.57 -6.95 -1.19
N ARG A 251 -7.51 -7.75 -1.71
CA ARG A 251 -8.78 -7.23 -2.20
C ARG A 251 -9.65 -6.77 -1.04
N GLN A 252 -10.50 -5.77 -1.30
CA GLN A 252 -11.57 -5.40 -0.38
C GLN A 252 -12.59 -6.54 -0.23
N ASP A 253 -13.44 -6.46 0.77
CA ASP A 253 -14.55 -7.41 1.04
C ASP A 253 -14.10 -8.87 1.24
N SER A 254 -12.90 -9.07 1.80
CA SER A 254 -12.32 -10.38 2.08
C SER A 254 -11.95 -10.55 3.57
N PRO A 255 -12.92 -10.46 4.49
CA PRO A 255 -12.64 -10.43 5.93
C PRO A 255 -12.06 -11.72 6.47
N LYS A 256 -12.41 -12.89 5.92
CA LYS A 256 -11.83 -14.19 6.34
C LYS A 256 -10.36 -14.25 5.95
N PHE A 257 -10.06 -13.88 4.70
CA PHE A 257 -8.70 -13.85 4.17
C PHE A 257 -7.83 -12.88 4.95
N LYS A 258 -8.29 -11.64 5.14
CA LYS A 258 -7.58 -10.63 5.92
C LYS A 258 -7.28 -11.11 7.33
N ARG A 259 -8.28 -11.65 8.03
CA ARG A 259 -8.10 -12.14 9.42
C ARG A 259 -7.04 -13.24 9.50
N LEU A 260 -7.03 -14.20 8.55
CA LEU A 260 -6.02 -15.25 8.51
C LEU A 260 -4.62 -14.66 8.35
N LEU A 261 -4.46 -13.71 7.43
CA LEU A 261 -3.16 -13.06 7.18
C LEU A 261 -2.71 -12.21 8.37
N ASP A 262 -3.63 -11.47 9.00
CA ASP A 262 -3.32 -10.62 10.15
C ASP A 262 -2.90 -11.45 11.38
N LEU A 263 -3.60 -12.56 11.66
CA LEU A 263 -3.21 -13.50 12.71
C LEU A 263 -1.85 -14.14 12.43
N THR A 264 -1.61 -14.55 11.18
CA THR A 264 -0.29 -15.09 10.77
C THR A 264 0.82 -14.06 10.96
N LEU A 265 0.57 -12.77 10.65
CA LEU A 265 1.56 -11.72 10.90
C LEU A 265 1.81 -11.50 12.40
N ALA A 266 0.77 -11.57 13.22
CA ALA A 266 0.91 -11.50 14.67
C ALA A 266 1.80 -12.64 15.19
N ASP A 267 1.62 -13.87 14.68
CA ASP A 267 2.48 -15.03 15.00
C ASP A 267 3.93 -14.81 14.54
N ILE A 268 4.15 -14.26 13.34
CA ILE A 268 5.48 -13.91 12.84
C ILE A 268 6.17 -12.91 13.78
N CYS A 269 5.43 -11.92 14.29
CA CYS A 269 5.96 -10.92 15.21
C CYS A 269 6.25 -11.50 16.61
N SER A 270 5.31 -12.25 17.17
CA SER A 270 5.41 -12.79 18.55
C SER A 270 6.44 -13.92 18.68
N SER A 271 6.64 -14.72 17.63
CA SER A 271 7.61 -15.82 17.61
C SER A 271 9.07 -15.39 17.41
N GLY A 272 9.32 -14.11 17.11
CA GLY A 272 10.65 -13.62 16.74
C GLY A 272 11.02 -13.85 15.27
N ARG A 273 10.18 -14.50 14.48
CA ARG A 273 10.44 -14.77 13.06
C ARG A 273 10.59 -13.48 12.24
N TRP A 274 9.88 -12.42 12.61
CA TRP A 274 10.04 -11.10 12.01
C TRP A 274 11.48 -10.58 12.14
N GLN A 275 12.08 -10.73 13.32
CA GLN A 275 13.46 -10.28 13.58
C GLN A 275 14.46 -11.09 12.73
N GLU A 276 14.29 -12.40 12.59
CA GLU A 276 15.15 -13.24 11.75
C GLU A 276 15.11 -12.81 10.27
N LEU A 277 13.91 -12.51 9.76
CA LEU A 277 13.74 -11.98 8.40
C LEU A 277 14.38 -10.58 8.27
N TYR A 278 14.20 -9.72 9.27
CA TYR A 278 14.84 -8.41 9.29
C TYR A 278 16.36 -8.54 9.22
N ASP A 279 16.96 -9.36 10.07
CA ASP A 279 18.41 -9.57 10.11
C ASP A 279 18.96 -10.13 8.79
N THR A 280 18.17 -10.97 8.11
CA THR A 280 18.52 -11.54 6.81
C THR A 280 18.58 -10.47 5.70
N TYR A 281 17.57 -9.61 5.63
CA TYR A 281 17.42 -8.68 4.50
C TYR A 281 17.93 -7.28 4.78
N PHE A 282 17.85 -6.81 6.02
CA PHE A 282 18.24 -5.44 6.43
C PHE A 282 19.45 -5.42 7.35
N GLY A 283 19.83 -6.54 7.94
CA GLY A 283 21.00 -6.64 8.81
C GLY A 283 22.33 -6.46 8.06
N PRO A 284 23.48 -6.67 8.73
CA PRO A 284 24.81 -6.41 8.16
C PRO A 284 25.15 -7.19 6.90
N LYS A 285 24.48 -8.34 6.66
CA LYS A 285 24.65 -9.16 5.46
C LYS A 285 23.69 -8.78 4.32
N GLY A 286 22.68 -7.98 4.62
CA GLY A 286 21.69 -7.45 3.67
C GLY A 286 21.96 -6.00 3.32
N ALA A 287 20.93 -5.15 3.43
CA ALA A 287 21.02 -3.72 3.12
C ALA A 287 21.80 -2.90 4.16
N ASN A 288 22.21 -3.51 5.28
CA ASN A 288 22.95 -2.89 6.39
C ASN A 288 22.26 -1.65 6.96
N ILE A 289 21.00 -1.80 7.33
CA ILE A 289 20.18 -0.75 7.92
C ILE A 289 19.94 -1.06 9.39
N PRO A 290 20.25 -0.14 10.32
CA PRO A 290 19.96 -0.34 11.73
C PRO A 290 18.44 -0.45 11.99
N LEU A 291 18.04 -1.38 12.86
CA LEU A 291 16.65 -1.50 13.28
C LEU A 291 16.23 -0.26 14.09
N SER A 292 15.27 0.49 13.56
CA SER A 292 14.77 1.71 14.23
C SER A 292 13.83 1.37 15.39
N ASP A 293 13.72 2.28 16.36
CA ASP A 293 12.77 2.13 17.48
C ASP A 293 11.32 2.09 17.01
N VAL A 294 11.00 2.80 15.93
CA VAL A 294 9.65 2.77 15.32
C VAL A 294 9.34 1.38 14.78
N ALA A 295 10.30 0.73 14.12
CA ALA A 295 10.12 -0.64 13.63
C ALA A 295 9.99 -1.65 14.79
N ARG A 296 10.78 -1.49 15.87
CA ARG A 296 10.62 -2.30 17.09
C ARG A 296 9.21 -2.14 17.70
N THR A 297 8.75 -0.90 17.80
CA THR A 297 7.41 -0.60 18.32
C THR A 297 6.32 -1.22 17.45
N LEU A 298 6.45 -1.16 16.11
CA LEU A 298 5.50 -1.80 15.20
C LEU A 298 5.41 -3.31 15.46
N VAL A 299 6.55 -3.99 15.61
CA VAL A 299 6.58 -5.43 15.91
C VAL A 299 5.89 -5.74 17.24
N GLN A 300 6.17 -4.94 18.28
CA GLN A 300 5.53 -5.09 19.60
C GLN A 300 4.00 -4.90 19.53
N LEU A 301 3.53 -3.91 18.77
CA LEU A 301 2.09 -3.65 18.59
C LEU A 301 1.39 -4.77 17.80
N ASN A 302 2.11 -5.45 16.90
CA ASN A 302 1.60 -6.58 16.14
C ASN A 302 1.80 -7.94 16.86
N SER A 303 2.55 -7.99 17.96
CA SER A 303 2.74 -9.22 18.76
C SER A 303 1.55 -9.37 19.69
N TRP A 304 0.47 -9.98 19.17
CA TRP A 304 -0.74 -10.18 19.95
C TRP A 304 -0.56 -11.32 20.96
N THR A 305 -1.06 -11.13 22.17
CA THR A 305 -1.14 -12.19 23.19
C THR A 305 -2.43 -12.99 23.00
N GLU A 306 -2.40 -14.27 23.42
CA GLU A 306 -3.60 -15.11 23.50
C GLU A 306 -4.63 -14.55 24.51
#